data_72b4f322bdb2cea82623def0587d6e00
#
_entry.id   72b4f322bdb2cea82623def0587d6e00
#
_cell.length_a   1.000
_cell.length_b   1.000
_cell.length_c   1.000
_cell.angle_alpha   90.00
_cell.angle_beta   90.00
_cell.angle_gamma   90.00
#
_symmetry.space_group_name_H-M   'P 1'
#
loop_
_entity.id
_entity.type
_entity.pdbx_description
1 polymer ?
#
loop_
_entity_poly.entity_id
_entity_poly.type
_entity_poly.pdbx_seq_one_letter_code
_entity_poly.pdbx_strand_id
1 'polypeptide(L)'
;MVEGIRWPEAFAPGKAPIHVVNRIETATAPEIVWRRLIHAAGWPVIYANASDVAIEGGGGDLFAGARFSWKTFGVALRSQVKEFEPETRIAWEAVGIGVTAYHAWLITPTGTGCTVLTEETQYGLVSRVGRLLFPTRMERWHQKWLEALAA
;
A
#
# COMPACT_ATOMS: atom_id res chain seq x y z
N MET A 1 3.22 10.62 20.54
CA MET A 1 1.97 10.84 19.80
C MET A 1 2.04 10.07 18.49
N VAL A 2 1.12 9.16 18.29
CA VAL A 2 1.08 8.42 17.01
C VAL A 2 0.45 9.36 15.99
N GLU A 3 1.27 9.87 15.09
CA GLU A 3 0.75 10.58 13.94
C GLU A 3 0.09 9.55 13.00
N GLY A 4 -1.07 9.90 12.46
CA GLY A 4 -1.71 9.11 11.42
C GLY A 4 -1.04 9.27 10.06
N ILE A 5 -1.75 8.90 9.01
CA ILE A 5 -1.28 9.06 7.64
C ILE A 5 -1.15 10.55 7.30
N ARG A 6 -0.07 10.87 6.58
CA ARG A 6 0.18 12.23 6.05
C ARG A 6 -0.35 12.31 4.63
N TRP A 7 -1.57 12.78 4.48
CA TRP A 7 -2.23 12.85 3.18
C TRP A 7 -1.80 14.09 2.38
N PRO A 8 -1.44 13.93 1.10
CA PRO A 8 -1.49 15.05 0.17
C PRO A 8 -2.92 15.57 0.10
N GLU A 9 -3.09 16.89 -0.02
CA GLU A 9 -4.42 17.51 0.01
C GLU A 9 -5.40 16.87 -1.00
N ALA A 10 -4.94 16.61 -2.22
CA ALA A 10 -5.77 16.03 -3.28
C ALA A 10 -6.25 14.60 -2.95
N PHE A 11 -5.54 13.88 -2.09
CA PHE A 11 -5.86 12.49 -1.73
C PHE A 11 -6.45 12.34 -0.33
N ALA A 12 -6.73 13.42 0.35
CA ALA A 12 -7.30 13.36 1.70
C ALA A 12 -8.65 12.59 1.69
N PRO A 13 -8.94 11.79 2.73
CA PRO A 13 -10.18 11.00 2.79
C PRO A 13 -11.46 11.81 2.59
N GLY A 14 -11.49 13.06 3.03
CA GLY A 14 -12.65 13.94 2.84
C GLY A 14 -12.87 14.42 1.40
N LYS A 15 -11.89 14.25 0.51
CA LYS A 15 -11.95 14.66 -0.90
C LYS A 15 -12.10 13.48 -1.84
N ALA A 16 -11.37 12.41 -1.61
CA ALA A 16 -11.41 11.22 -2.46
C ALA A 16 -12.71 10.44 -2.21
N PRO A 17 -13.36 9.93 -3.28
CA PRO A 17 -14.62 9.19 -3.14
C PRO A 17 -14.48 7.80 -2.51
N ILE A 18 -13.27 7.24 -2.52
CA ILE A 18 -12.99 5.92 -1.95
C ILE A 18 -11.90 6.07 -0.89
N HIS A 19 -12.15 5.50 0.29
CA HIS A 19 -11.19 5.45 1.39
C HIS A 19 -11.26 4.08 2.05
N VAL A 20 -10.13 3.39 2.13
CA VAL A 20 -9.99 2.04 2.67
C VAL A 20 -8.98 2.04 3.79
N VAL A 21 -9.31 1.43 4.92
CA VAL A 21 -8.46 1.36 6.11
C VAL A 21 -8.32 -0.08 6.55
N ASN A 22 -7.08 -0.52 6.74
CA ASN A 22 -6.76 -1.83 7.33
C ASN A 22 -5.66 -1.69 8.38
N ARG A 23 -5.74 -2.54 9.40
CA ARG A 23 -4.78 -2.52 10.50
C ARG A 23 -4.53 -3.93 11.02
N ILE A 24 -3.29 -4.19 11.46
CA ILE A 24 -2.94 -5.42 12.16
C ILE A 24 -1.97 -5.12 13.31
N GLU A 25 -2.08 -5.88 14.39
CA GLU A 25 -1.05 -5.97 15.43
C GLU A 25 -0.33 -7.31 15.29
N THR A 26 0.99 -7.28 15.46
CA THR A 26 1.81 -8.48 15.28
C THR A 26 2.99 -8.49 16.25
N ALA A 27 3.44 -9.69 16.60
CA ALA A 27 4.69 -9.89 17.34
C ALA A 27 5.93 -9.82 16.44
N THR A 28 5.74 -9.73 15.12
CA THR A 28 6.83 -9.57 14.16
C THR A 28 7.46 -8.18 14.33
N ALA A 29 8.79 -8.14 14.34
CA ALA A 29 9.52 -6.89 14.54
C ALA A 29 9.29 -5.88 13.39
N PRO A 30 9.26 -4.57 13.66
CA PRO A 30 9.03 -3.54 12.65
C PRO A 30 9.98 -3.62 11.46
N GLU A 31 11.24 -3.88 11.68
CA GLU A 31 12.25 -4.00 10.61
C GLU A 31 12.02 -5.19 9.69
N ILE A 32 11.41 -6.26 10.18
CA ILE A 32 11.05 -7.42 9.35
C ILE A 32 9.85 -7.09 8.48
N VAL A 33 8.82 -6.48 9.05
CA VAL A 33 7.67 -6.01 8.29
C VAL A 33 8.11 -5.02 7.21
N TRP A 34 8.96 -4.07 7.57
CA TRP A 34 9.50 -3.08 6.65
C TRP A 34 10.23 -3.69 5.46
N ARG A 35 11.16 -4.63 5.73
CA ARG A 35 11.90 -5.30 4.66
C ARG A 35 10.98 -6.03 3.67
N ARG A 36 9.94 -6.70 4.18
CA ARG A 36 8.96 -7.37 3.34
C ARG A 36 8.14 -6.38 2.53
N LEU A 37 7.75 -5.26 3.13
CA LEU A 37 6.94 -4.23 2.49
C LEU A 37 7.69 -3.55 1.36
N ILE A 38 8.94 -3.16 1.56
CA ILE A 38 9.72 -2.48 0.51
C ILE A 38 10.26 -3.43 -0.57
N HIS A 39 10.32 -4.74 -0.28
CA HIS A 39 10.78 -5.73 -1.26
C HIS A 39 9.69 -6.02 -2.30
N ALA A 40 9.44 -5.05 -3.17
CA ALA A 40 8.34 -5.11 -4.14
C ALA A 40 8.48 -6.28 -5.13
N ALA A 41 9.70 -6.64 -5.49
CA ALA A 41 9.94 -7.82 -6.34
C ALA A 41 9.44 -9.12 -5.70
N GLY A 42 9.32 -9.17 -4.39
CA GLY A 42 8.81 -10.31 -3.65
C GLY A 42 7.28 -10.32 -3.44
N TRP A 43 6.59 -9.22 -3.74
CA TRP A 43 5.15 -9.14 -3.50
C TRP A 43 4.34 -10.27 -4.15
N PRO A 44 4.59 -10.67 -5.41
CA PRO A 44 3.82 -11.76 -6.03
C PRO A 44 3.91 -13.09 -5.28
N VAL A 45 4.96 -13.31 -4.52
CA VAL A 45 5.16 -14.54 -3.73
C VAL A 45 4.30 -14.55 -2.47
N ILE A 46 4.14 -13.38 -1.82
CA ILE A 46 3.43 -13.26 -0.54
C ILE A 46 2.02 -12.69 -0.67
N TYR A 47 1.72 -12.07 -1.80
CA TYR A 47 0.44 -11.39 -2.03
C TYR A 47 -0.09 -11.72 -3.42
N ALA A 48 -1.04 -12.64 -3.50
CA ALA A 48 -1.55 -13.16 -4.77
C ALA A 48 -2.19 -12.10 -5.68
N ASN A 49 -2.61 -10.97 -5.11
CA ASN A 49 -3.21 -9.87 -5.87
C ASN A 49 -2.17 -8.96 -6.55
N ALA A 50 -0.87 -9.19 -6.32
CA ALA A 50 0.20 -8.43 -6.95
C ALA A 50 0.91 -9.29 -8.01
N SER A 51 1.18 -8.71 -9.17
CA SER A 51 1.92 -9.34 -10.26
C SER A 51 2.65 -8.32 -11.12
N ASP A 52 3.54 -8.81 -11.99
CA ASP A 52 4.25 -8.01 -12.99
C ASP A 52 4.97 -6.79 -12.40
N VAL A 53 5.62 -6.96 -11.26
CA VAL A 53 6.35 -5.89 -10.58
C VAL A 53 7.67 -5.60 -11.29
N ALA A 54 7.89 -4.33 -11.65
CA ALA A 54 9.14 -3.86 -12.24
C ALA A 54 9.50 -2.49 -11.68
N ILE A 55 10.69 -2.38 -11.09
CA ILE A 55 11.20 -1.13 -10.53
C ILE A 55 12.11 -0.46 -11.57
N GLU A 56 11.88 0.81 -11.86
CA GLU A 56 12.71 1.57 -12.79
C GLU A 56 14.14 1.66 -12.25
N GLY A 57 15.12 1.33 -13.11
CA GLY A 57 16.52 1.23 -12.69
C GLY A 57 16.91 -0.15 -12.18
N GLY A 58 15.99 -1.08 -12.06
CA GLY A 58 16.25 -2.45 -11.58
C GLY A 58 16.21 -2.58 -10.06
N GLY A 59 16.70 -3.72 -9.57
CA GLY A 59 16.65 -4.03 -8.14
C GLY A 59 15.29 -4.58 -7.71
N GLY A 60 15.20 -4.97 -6.45
CA GLY A 60 13.99 -5.58 -5.88
C GLY A 60 13.29 -4.71 -4.84
N ASP A 61 13.98 -3.72 -4.30
CA ASP A 61 13.49 -2.91 -3.18
C ASP A 61 13.09 -1.50 -3.61
N LEU A 62 12.00 -1.01 -3.02
CA LEU A 62 11.59 0.38 -3.15
C LEU A 62 12.52 1.30 -2.37
N PHE A 63 12.63 2.54 -2.83
CA PHE A 63 13.44 3.59 -2.22
C PHE A 63 12.74 4.94 -2.39
N ALA A 64 13.26 5.99 -1.77
CA ALA A 64 12.67 7.33 -1.87
C ALA A 64 12.62 7.79 -3.33
N GLY A 65 11.42 8.11 -3.83
CA GLY A 65 11.20 8.54 -5.21
C GLY A 65 11.17 7.41 -6.24
N ALA A 66 11.28 6.14 -5.83
CA ALA A 66 11.24 5.00 -6.75
C ALA A 66 10.00 5.03 -7.63
N ARG A 67 10.21 4.77 -8.92
CA ARG A 67 9.12 4.56 -9.88
C ARG A 67 9.04 3.09 -10.22
N PHE A 68 7.83 2.55 -10.20
CA PHE A 68 7.61 1.13 -10.47
C PHE A 68 6.26 0.89 -11.13
N SER A 69 6.17 -0.19 -11.87
CA SER A 69 4.93 -0.67 -12.46
C SER A 69 4.57 -2.03 -11.89
N TRP A 70 3.29 -2.30 -11.78
CA TRP A 70 2.78 -3.57 -11.28
C TRP A 70 1.30 -3.73 -11.62
N LYS A 71 0.75 -4.90 -11.36
CA LYS A 71 -0.68 -5.16 -11.48
C LYS A 71 -1.27 -5.54 -10.14
N THR A 72 -2.43 -4.99 -9.83
CA THR A 72 -3.24 -5.37 -8.69
C THR A 72 -4.71 -5.19 -9.02
N PHE A 73 -5.57 -6.05 -8.49
CA PHE A 73 -6.99 -6.12 -8.87
C PHE A 73 -7.21 -6.22 -10.39
N GLY A 74 -6.27 -6.85 -11.11
CA GLY A 74 -6.33 -6.95 -12.56
C GLY A 74 -6.03 -5.67 -13.34
N VAL A 75 -5.60 -4.60 -12.66
CA VAL A 75 -5.31 -3.30 -13.26
C VAL A 75 -3.82 -3.05 -13.27
N ALA A 76 -3.28 -2.65 -14.44
CA ALA A 76 -1.89 -2.22 -14.55
C ALA A 76 -1.73 -0.81 -14.01
N LEU A 77 -0.79 -0.63 -13.09
CA LEU A 77 -0.52 0.63 -12.42
C LEU A 77 0.91 1.09 -12.64
N ARG A 78 1.09 2.39 -12.78
CA ARG A 78 2.39 3.04 -12.66
C ARG A 78 2.39 3.81 -11.35
N SER A 79 3.41 3.58 -10.54
CA SER A 79 3.47 4.10 -9.18
C SER A 79 4.77 4.83 -8.92
N GLN A 80 4.73 5.78 -8.00
CA GLN A 80 5.90 6.49 -7.52
C GLN A 80 5.85 6.66 -6.01
N VAL A 81 6.93 6.29 -5.34
CA VAL A 81 7.09 6.50 -3.90
C VAL A 81 7.20 8.00 -3.62
N LYS A 82 6.30 8.50 -2.78
CA LYS A 82 6.18 9.92 -2.41
C LYS A 82 6.63 10.20 -0.98
N GLU A 83 6.55 9.21 -0.11
CA GLU A 83 7.00 9.29 1.27
C GLU A 83 7.82 8.05 1.59
N PHE A 84 8.97 8.22 2.21
CA PHE A 84 9.85 7.12 2.56
C PHE A 84 10.65 7.45 3.82
N GLU A 85 10.22 6.91 4.94
CA GLU A 85 10.94 6.97 6.21
C GLU A 85 11.21 5.52 6.67
N PRO A 86 12.46 5.05 6.63
CA PRO A 86 12.80 3.66 6.93
C PRO A 86 12.18 3.16 8.23
N GLU A 87 11.62 1.94 8.15
CA GLU A 87 10.98 1.22 9.26
C GLU A 87 9.74 1.89 9.85
N THR A 88 9.31 3.02 9.28
CA THR A 88 8.20 3.81 9.82
C THR A 88 7.11 4.05 8.79
N ARG A 89 7.43 4.66 7.65
CA ARG A 89 6.43 5.12 6.67
C ARG A 89 6.88 4.90 5.25
N ILE A 90 5.96 4.46 4.43
CA ILE A 90 6.07 4.52 2.98
C ILE A 90 4.71 4.82 2.38
N ALA A 91 4.67 5.65 1.35
CA ALA A 91 3.47 5.90 0.58
C ALA A 91 3.81 6.10 -0.89
N TRP A 92 2.89 5.71 -1.77
CA TRP A 92 3.05 5.91 -3.20
C TRP A 92 1.75 6.35 -3.86
N GLU A 93 1.90 7.11 -4.93
CA GLU A 93 0.82 7.36 -5.87
C GLU A 93 0.80 6.26 -6.92
N ALA A 94 -0.38 5.91 -7.39
CA ALA A 94 -0.58 4.92 -8.44
C ALA A 94 -1.58 5.43 -9.47
N VAL A 95 -1.25 5.26 -10.75
CA VAL A 95 -2.10 5.69 -11.86
C VAL A 95 -2.27 4.54 -12.84
N GLY A 96 -3.50 4.26 -13.19
CA GLY A 96 -3.88 3.30 -14.22
C GLY A 96 -5.13 3.79 -14.97
N ILE A 97 -5.64 2.97 -15.89
CA ILE A 97 -6.86 3.31 -16.64
C ILE A 97 -8.05 3.35 -15.67
N GLY A 98 -8.64 4.54 -15.49
CA GLY A 98 -9.77 4.73 -14.60
C GLY A 98 -9.48 4.62 -13.12
N VAL A 99 -8.20 4.69 -12.73
CA VAL A 99 -7.75 4.61 -11.34
C VAL A 99 -6.65 5.63 -11.08
N THR A 100 -6.82 6.43 -10.05
CA THR A 100 -5.75 7.24 -9.45
C THR A 100 -5.83 7.05 -7.94
N ALA A 101 -4.73 6.65 -7.32
CA ALA A 101 -4.72 6.25 -5.93
C ALA A 101 -3.51 6.80 -5.17
N TYR A 102 -3.68 6.92 -3.87
CA TYR A 102 -2.59 7.13 -2.92
C TYR A 102 -2.67 6.05 -1.85
N HIS A 103 -1.62 5.26 -1.71
CA HIS A 103 -1.55 4.14 -0.79
C HIS A 103 -0.45 4.38 0.23
N ALA A 104 -0.82 4.46 1.49
CA ALA A 104 0.07 4.80 2.59
C ALA A 104 0.15 3.69 3.63
N TRP A 105 1.33 3.52 4.21
CA TRP A 105 1.64 2.53 5.23
C TRP A 105 2.34 3.20 6.40
N LEU A 106 1.96 2.82 7.61
CA LEU A 106 2.55 3.30 8.85
C LEU A 106 2.83 2.13 9.78
N ILE A 107 4.08 1.97 10.18
CA ILE A 107 4.52 0.95 11.13
C ILE A 107 4.83 1.65 12.45
N THR A 108 4.17 1.22 13.52
CA THR A 108 4.36 1.77 14.86
C THR A 108 4.86 0.66 15.78
N PRO A 109 6.08 0.77 16.34
CA PRO A 109 6.58 -0.22 17.30
C PRO A 109 5.68 -0.31 18.52
N THR A 110 5.56 -1.53 19.05
CA THR A 110 4.91 -1.81 20.34
C THR A 110 5.90 -2.50 21.27
N GLY A 111 5.52 -2.76 22.51
CA GLY A 111 6.38 -3.48 23.45
C GLY A 111 6.68 -4.94 23.04
N THR A 112 5.90 -5.52 22.13
CA THR A 112 5.98 -6.94 21.74
C THR A 112 6.12 -7.17 20.24
N GLY A 113 6.15 -6.11 19.43
CA GLY A 113 6.22 -6.19 17.98
C GLY A 113 5.87 -4.85 17.35
N CYS A 114 4.84 -4.81 16.53
CA CYS A 114 4.39 -3.56 15.93
C CYS A 114 2.91 -3.59 15.54
N THR A 115 2.38 -2.41 15.31
CA THR A 115 1.12 -2.20 14.61
C THR A 115 1.42 -1.74 13.19
N VAL A 116 0.73 -2.29 12.21
CA VAL A 116 0.82 -1.86 10.82
C VAL A 116 -0.54 -1.34 10.37
N LEU A 117 -0.56 -0.06 9.98
CA LEU A 117 -1.72 0.61 9.43
C LEU A 117 -1.49 0.81 7.93
N THR A 118 -2.48 0.47 7.10
CA THR A 118 -2.48 0.87 5.70
C THR A 118 -3.78 1.54 5.35
N GLU A 119 -3.69 2.64 4.63
CA GLU A 119 -4.84 3.39 4.13
C GLU A 119 -4.64 3.73 2.66
N GLU A 120 -5.71 3.64 1.91
CA GLU A 120 -5.69 4.00 0.49
C GLU A 120 -6.90 4.85 0.15
N THR A 121 -6.68 5.90 -0.63
CA THR A 121 -7.75 6.68 -1.25
C THR A 121 -7.65 6.58 -2.76
N GLN A 122 -8.82 6.59 -3.43
CA GLN A 122 -8.88 6.43 -4.88
C GLN A 122 -9.89 7.35 -5.53
N TYR A 123 -9.56 7.73 -6.77
CA TYR A 123 -10.43 8.37 -7.75
C TYR A 123 -10.53 7.49 -8.99
N GLY A 124 -11.54 7.74 -9.80
CA GLY A 124 -11.67 7.19 -11.13
C GLY A 124 -12.88 6.28 -11.32
N LEU A 125 -13.28 6.13 -12.58
CA LEU A 125 -14.49 5.38 -12.94
C LEU A 125 -14.34 3.88 -12.63
N VAL A 126 -13.21 3.29 -12.98
CA VAL A 126 -12.94 1.86 -12.71
C VAL A 126 -12.94 1.58 -11.21
N SER A 127 -12.32 2.48 -10.42
CA SER A 127 -12.35 2.38 -8.95
C SER A 127 -13.78 2.42 -8.41
N ARG A 128 -14.58 3.36 -8.89
CA ARG A 128 -15.97 3.54 -8.43
C ARG A 128 -16.85 2.34 -8.78
N VAL A 129 -16.74 1.85 -10.02
CA VAL A 129 -17.51 0.67 -10.45
C VAL A 129 -17.09 -0.56 -9.67
N GLY A 130 -15.78 -0.77 -9.49
CA GLY A 130 -15.27 -1.88 -8.67
C GLY A 130 -15.76 -1.82 -7.23
N ARG A 131 -15.79 -0.63 -6.63
CA ARG A 131 -16.28 -0.43 -5.27
C ARG A 131 -17.78 -0.71 -5.15
N LEU A 132 -18.55 -0.32 -6.15
CA LEU A 132 -19.98 -0.58 -6.19
C LEU A 132 -20.30 -2.08 -6.31
N LEU A 133 -19.61 -2.78 -7.21
CA LEU A 133 -19.83 -4.21 -7.47
C LEU A 133 -19.24 -5.10 -6.39
N PHE A 134 -18.14 -4.71 -5.77
CA PHE A 134 -17.40 -5.50 -4.77
C PHE A 134 -17.03 -4.61 -3.56
N PRO A 135 -18.01 -4.26 -2.71
CA PRO A 135 -17.83 -3.18 -1.72
C PRO A 135 -16.80 -3.46 -0.62
N THR A 136 -16.41 -4.72 -0.38
CA THR A 136 -15.43 -5.08 0.65
C THR A 136 -14.16 -5.74 0.09
N ARG A 137 -14.02 -5.81 -1.24
CA ARG A 137 -12.91 -6.53 -1.87
C ARG A 137 -11.56 -5.93 -1.52
N MET A 138 -11.45 -4.60 -1.53
CA MET A 138 -10.19 -3.92 -1.21
C MET A 138 -9.77 -4.20 0.22
N GLU A 139 -10.67 -4.05 1.18
CA GLU A 139 -10.38 -4.32 2.59
C GLU A 139 -9.93 -5.77 2.81
N ARG A 140 -10.61 -6.72 2.18
CA ARG A 140 -10.25 -8.14 2.31
C ARG A 140 -8.88 -8.45 1.75
N TRP A 141 -8.53 -7.90 0.59
CA TRP A 141 -7.21 -8.13 0.00
C TRP A 141 -6.10 -7.39 0.75
N HIS A 142 -6.32 -6.15 1.15
CA HIS A 142 -5.35 -5.41 1.97
C HIS A 142 -5.10 -6.12 3.31
N GLN A 143 -6.13 -6.71 3.91
CA GLN A 143 -5.96 -7.49 5.14
C GLN A 143 -5.06 -8.71 4.92
N LYS A 144 -5.23 -9.41 3.81
CA LYS A 144 -4.34 -10.53 3.44
C LYS A 144 -2.90 -10.08 3.25
N TRP A 145 -2.70 -8.91 2.69
CA TRP A 145 -1.36 -8.34 2.52
C TRP A 145 -0.72 -8.04 3.88
N LEU A 146 -1.47 -7.40 4.78
CA LEU A 146 -1.01 -7.17 6.15
C LEU A 146 -0.64 -8.48 6.85
N GLU A 147 -1.48 -9.51 6.75
CA GLU A 147 -1.23 -10.83 7.34
C GLU A 147 0.07 -11.45 6.80
N ALA A 148 0.32 -11.35 5.50
CA ALA A 148 1.54 -11.84 4.86
C ALA A 148 2.79 -11.08 5.34
N LEU A 149 2.69 -9.76 5.48
CA LEU A 149 3.79 -8.93 5.99
C LEU A 149 4.09 -9.22 7.46
N ALA A 150 3.08 -9.57 8.23
CA ALA A 150 3.14 -9.81 9.67
C ALA A 150 3.44 -11.27 10.06
N ALA A 151 3.45 -12.16 9.09
CA ALA A 151 3.61 -13.61 9.33
C ALA A 151 4.98 -13.99 9.92
#